data_3683deb8e35959a0a97f2851ce57268b
#
_entry.id   3683deb8e35959a0a97f2851ce57268b
#
_cell.length_a   1.000
_cell.length_b   1.000
_cell.length_c   1.000
_cell.angle_alpha   90.00
_cell.angle_beta   90.00
_cell.angle_gamma   90.00
#
_symmetry.space_group_name_H-M   'P 1'
#
loop_
_entity.id
_entity.type
_entity.pdbx_description
1 polymer ?
#
loop_
_entity_poly.entity_id
_entity_poly.type
_entity_poly.pdbx_seq_one_letter_code
_entity_poly.pdbx_strand_id
1 'polypeptide(L)'
;MDPLYPHERLEYVIDNSGLKVILCDQPLASLSTQAQQIPWSNLAALSPATEHVPAVVAADLAYMLYTSGSSGKPKGVMVEHGNLANFFLAMDQKVDLTEDSVWLAVTSISFDISLLELLWTLTRGVAIVLYDGQDLQTATESKADQSSEPQAILTATPKASESRLDFGLFFWNISNEHDQPGPHQYELLLKAAEFGDQNGFSSVWTPERHFGDFGGLYPNPAITSAAVAARTKNIHVRAGSCVFPLHHPVRIAEDWAIIDNISNGRVGLAAAPGWMPDDFVIMPENHKNAKTVLLKNVEIVKKLWRGDPVQMDGPNGVVDVRTLPRPVQKELPIWITTGGN
;
A
#
# COMPACT_ATOMS: atom_id res chain seq x y z
N MET A 1 12.66 -11.40 8.00
CA MET A 1 12.07 -10.64 9.13
C MET A 1 12.63 -9.23 9.06
N ASP A 2 11.82 -8.24 9.33
CA ASP A 2 12.26 -6.85 9.35
C ASP A 2 13.09 -6.60 10.62
N PRO A 3 14.34 -6.11 10.51
CA PRO A 3 15.19 -5.86 11.68
C PRO A 3 14.68 -4.73 12.58
N LEU A 4 13.76 -3.90 12.09
CA LEU A 4 13.12 -2.82 12.86
C LEU A 4 11.99 -3.30 13.77
N TYR A 5 11.62 -4.58 13.72
CA TYR A 5 10.61 -5.11 14.64
C TYR A 5 11.10 -5.12 16.10
N PRO A 6 10.22 -4.88 17.08
CA PRO A 6 10.53 -5.05 18.48
C PRO A 6 11.11 -6.45 18.77
N HIS A 7 12.08 -6.53 19.69
CA HIS A 7 12.77 -7.78 20.03
C HIS A 7 11.80 -8.90 20.44
N GLU A 8 10.81 -8.60 21.24
CA GLU A 8 9.77 -9.56 21.65
C GLU A 8 9.03 -10.17 20.44
N ARG A 9 8.78 -9.37 19.41
CA ARG A 9 8.15 -9.84 18.18
C ARG A 9 9.07 -10.73 17.38
N LEU A 10 10.36 -10.39 17.29
CA LEU A 10 11.37 -11.21 16.61
C LEU A 10 11.52 -12.56 17.32
N GLU A 11 11.67 -12.57 18.64
CA GLU A 11 11.76 -13.79 19.46
C GLU A 11 10.52 -14.67 19.28
N TYR A 12 9.31 -14.09 19.36
CA TYR A 12 8.08 -14.82 19.14
C TYR A 12 8.02 -15.47 17.74
N VAL A 13 8.40 -14.74 16.70
CA VAL A 13 8.40 -15.26 15.32
C VAL A 13 9.39 -16.39 15.15
N ILE A 14 10.60 -16.27 15.71
CA ILE A 14 11.65 -17.29 15.64
C ILE A 14 11.22 -18.56 16.37
N ASP A 15 10.72 -18.44 17.59
CA ASP A 15 10.30 -19.58 18.39
C ASP A 15 9.08 -20.27 17.79
N ASN A 16 8.07 -19.49 17.37
CA ASN A 16 6.84 -20.04 16.80
C ASN A 16 7.04 -20.70 15.43
N SER A 17 7.96 -20.17 14.62
CA SER A 17 8.30 -20.77 13.32
C SER A 17 9.22 -21.99 13.40
N GLY A 18 9.90 -22.16 14.54
CA GLY A 18 10.90 -23.21 14.70
C GLY A 18 12.15 -23.05 13.85
N LEU A 19 12.49 -21.81 13.48
CA LEU A 19 13.68 -21.47 12.72
C LEU A 19 14.94 -22.07 13.33
N LYS A 20 15.82 -22.64 12.50
CA LYS A 20 17.11 -23.18 12.91
C LYS A 20 18.28 -22.26 12.61
N VAL A 21 18.15 -21.45 11.58
CA VAL A 21 19.20 -20.56 11.08
C VAL A 21 18.62 -19.18 10.78
N ILE A 22 19.35 -18.15 11.17
CA ILE A 22 19.04 -16.75 10.87
C ILE A 22 20.23 -16.20 10.07
N LEU A 23 19.98 -15.68 8.88
CA LEU A 23 20.96 -14.90 8.14
C LEU A 23 20.83 -13.44 8.57
N CYS A 24 21.93 -12.82 8.94
CA CYS A 24 21.96 -11.45 9.46
C CYS A 24 23.21 -10.71 8.98
N ASP A 25 23.16 -9.38 9.04
CA ASP A 25 24.35 -8.55 8.81
C ASP A 25 25.33 -8.68 9.99
N GLN A 26 24.81 -8.46 11.18
CA GLN A 26 25.53 -8.68 12.43
C GLN A 26 24.65 -9.50 13.40
N PRO A 27 25.27 -10.40 14.20
CA PRO A 27 24.52 -11.14 15.21
C PRO A 27 23.86 -10.21 16.23
N LEU A 28 22.58 -10.42 16.46
CA LEU A 28 21.80 -9.69 17.47
C LEU A 28 22.05 -10.36 18.84
N ALA A 29 23.00 -9.86 19.59
CA ALA A 29 23.40 -10.40 20.89
C ALA A 29 22.28 -10.35 21.95
N SER A 30 21.32 -9.44 21.78
CA SER A 30 20.17 -9.26 22.67
C SER A 30 19.02 -10.23 22.38
N LEU A 31 19.08 -10.99 21.29
CA LEU A 31 18.00 -11.89 20.88
C LEU A 31 18.13 -13.24 21.60
N SER A 32 17.17 -13.57 22.45
CA SER A 32 17.13 -14.86 23.12
C SER A 32 16.55 -15.93 22.21
N THR A 33 17.43 -16.66 21.49
CA THR A 33 17.01 -17.72 20.55
C THR A 33 17.99 -18.86 20.50
N GLN A 34 17.51 -20.08 20.18
CA GLN A 34 18.34 -21.24 19.89
C GLN A 34 18.73 -21.35 18.43
N ALA A 35 18.20 -20.50 17.55
CA ALA A 35 18.55 -20.48 16.13
C ALA A 35 20.00 -19.98 15.94
N GLN A 36 20.74 -20.64 15.08
CA GLN A 36 22.10 -20.24 14.73
C GLN A 36 22.08 -18.97 13.91
N GLN A 37 22.72 -17.91 14.37
CA GLN A 37 22.89 -16.67 13.64
C GLN A 37 24.13 -16.74 12.76
N ILE A 38 23.99 -16.54 11.47
CA ILE A 38 25.07 -16.58 10.47
C ILE A 38 25.18 -15.21 9.80
N PRO A 39 26.25 -14.45 10.06
CA PRO A 39 26.51 -13.20 9.33
C PRO A 39 26.70 -13.43 7.84
N TRP A 40 26.19 -12.51 7.00
CA TRP A 40 26.38 -12.54 5.55
C TRP A 40 27.86 -12.62 5.14
N SER A 41 28.74 -11.94 5.87
CA SER A 41 30.19 -11.98 5.64
C SER A 41 30.77 -13.40 5.71
N ASN A 42 30.14 -14.29 6.48
CA ASN A 42 30.60 -15.67 6.65
C ASN A 42 30.11 -16.59 5.53
N LEU A 43 29.07 -16.19 4.76
CA LEU A 43 28.58 -17.01 3.62
C LEU A 43 29.62 -17.15 2.51
N ALA A 44 30.42 -16.12 2.25
CA ALA A 44 31.48 -16.17 1.24
C ALA A 44 32.59 -17.19 1.58
N ALA A 45 32.72 -17.58 2.85
CA ALA A 45 33.68 -18.58 3.33
C ALA A 45 33.08 -20.02 3.28
N LEU A 46 31.81 -20.17 3.06
CA LEU A 46 31.19 -21.48 2.90
C LEU A 46 31.56 -22.05 1.52
N SER A 47 32.12 -23.25 1.51
CA SER A 47 32.33 -23.95 0.23
C SER A 47 30.98 -24.09 -0.51
N PRO A 48 30.95 -23.93 -1.85
CA PRO A 48 29.75 -24.20 -2.62
C PRO A 48 29.24 -25.60 -2.28
N ALA A 49 27.94 -25.68 -1.99
CA ALA A 49 27.32 -26.98 -1.73
C ALA A 49 27.57 -27.87 -2.92
N THR A 50 28.21 -29.01 -2.67
CA THR A 50 28.41 -30.02 -3.69
C THR A 50 27.04 -30.52 -4.18
N GLU A 51 26.72 -30.22 -5.42
CA GLU A 51 25.78 -30.83 -6.38
C GLU A 51 24.42 -31.42 -5.90
N HIS A 52 24.08 -31.44 -4.64
CA HIS A 52 22.81 -32.03 -4.19
C HIS A 52 21.78 -30.94 -3.83
N VAL A 53 21.06 -30.49 -4.83
CA VAL A 53 19.83 -29.70 -4.58
C VAL A 53 18.76 -30.71 -4.15
N PRO A 54 18.19 -30.60 -2.93
CA PRO A 54 17.12 -31.51 -2.50
C PRO A 54 15.97 -31.46 -3.51
N ALA A 55 15.38 -32.62 -3.81
CA ALA A 55 14.18 -32.68 -4.61
C ALA A 55 13.04 -32.03 -3.81
N VAL A 56 12.48 -30.93 -4.33
CA VAL A 56 11.36 -30.21 -3.74
C VAL A 56 10.08 -30.61 -4.44
N VAL A 57 9.03 -30.96 -3.68
CA VAL A 57 7.70 -31.25 -4.21
C VAL A 57 6.73 -30.08 -3.96
N ALA A 58 5.63 -30.05 -4.70
CA ALA A 58 4.67 -28.96 -4.66
C ALA A 58 4.06 -28.71 -3.27
N ALA A 59 3.97 -29.74 -2.43
CA ALA A 59 3.44 -29.67 -1.06
C ALA A 59 4.49 -29.26 -0.01
N ASP A 60 5.75 -29.12 -0.39
CA ASP A 60 6.76 -28.62 0.55
C ASP A 60 6.56 -27.13 0.85
N LEU A 61 6.90 -26.74 2.09
CA LEU A 61 6.83 -25.35 2.51
C LEU A 61 7.83 -24.49 1.72
N ALA A 62 7.33 -23.49 0.99
CA ALA A 62 8.16 -22.53 0.30
C ALA A 62 8.60 -21.40 1.23
N TYR A 63 7.66 -20.83 1.98
CA TYR A 63 7.94 -19.75 2.94
C TYR A 63 6.83 -19.60 3.97
N MET A 64 7.13 -18.86 5.03
CA MET A 64 6.17 -18.46 6.06
C MET A 64 6.26 -16.94 6.29
N LEU A 65 5.14 -16.24 6.23
CA LEU A 65 5.02 -14.84 6.58
C LEU A 65 4.09 -14.64 7.77
N TYR A 66 4.43 -13.69 8.63
CA TYR A 66 3.66 -13.40 9.83
C TYR A 66 2.78 -12.17 9.64
N THR A 67 1.48 -12.36 9.80
CA THR A 67 0.47 -11.29 9.79
C THR A 67 0.03 -10.94 11.20
N SER A 68 -0.51 -9.72 11.41
CA SER A 68 -1.12 -9.32 12.68
C SER A 68 -2.38 -10.16 12.93
N GLY A 69 -2.33 -11.01 13.96
CA GLY A 69 -3.49 -11.83 14.34
C GLY A 69 -4.54 -11.02 15.09
N SER A 70 -5.82 -11.33 14.88
CA SER A 70 -6.97 -10.73 15.59
C SER A 70 -6.92 -10.93 17.11
N SER A 71 -6.09 -11.84 17.62
CA SER A 71 -5.85 -12.13 19.05
C SER A 71 -4.65 -11.37 19.62
N GLY A 72 -4.06 -10.41 18.89
CA GLY A 72 -2.88 -9.64 19.31
C GLY A 72 -1.54 -10.35 19.08
N LYS A 73 -1.51 -11.67 18.86
CA LYS A 73 -0.28 -12.40 18.54
C LYS A 73 -0.15 -12.61 17.03
N PRO A 74 1.06 -12.42 16.45
CA PRO A 74 1.29 -12.69 15.05
C PRO A 74 0.95 -14.14 14.67
N LYS A 75 0.34 -14.33 13.48
CA LYS A 75 0.03 -15.65 12.91
C LYS A 75 0.92 -15.92 11.71
N GLY A 76 1.62 -17.06 11.71
CA GLY A 76 2.40 -17.53 10.57
C GLY A 76 1.50 -18.13 9.49
N VAL A 77 1.54 -17.54 8.30
CA VAL A 77 0.90 -18.07 7.10
C VAL A 77 1.92 -18.88 6.33
N MET A 78 1.67 -20.16 6.20
CA MET A 78 2.53 -21.10 5.46
C MET A 78 2.08 -21.18 4.00
N VAL A 79 3.01 -21.02 3.06
CA VAL A 79 2.75 -21.11 1.63
C VAL A 79 3.64 -22.21 1.05
N GLU A 80 3.02 -23.15 0.32
CA GLU A 80 3.68 -24.27 -0.32
C GLU A 80 4.28 -23.84 -1.68
N HIS A 81 5.28 -24.60 -2.16
CA HIS A 81 5.88 -24.39 -3.49
C HIS A 81 4.86 -24.43 -4.62
N GLY A 82 3.83 -25.27 -4.52
CA GLY A 82 2.74 -25.33 -5.50
C GLY A 82 1.93 -24.03 -5.59
N ASN A 83 1.65 -23.41 -4.43
CA ASN A 83 0.94 -22.13 -4.38
C ASN A 83 1.78 -21.01 -5.01
N LEU A 84 3.08 -20.96 -4.67
CA LEU A 84 4.01 -19.97 -5.20
C LEU A 84 4.17 -20.13 -6.73
N ALA A 85 4.33 -21.35 -7.22
CA ALA A 85 4.44 -21.64 -8.66
C ALA A 85 3.17 -21.21 -9.42
N ASN A 86 1.98 -21.51 -8.87
CA ASN A 86 0.71 -21.08 -9.46
C ASN A 86 0.58 -19.55 -9.50
N PHE A 87 1.02 -18.88 -8.44
CA PHE A 87 1.06 -17.41 -8.41
C PHE A 87 1.99 -16.85 -9.51
N PHE A 88 3.19 -17.41 -9.68
CA PHE A 88 4.14 -16.98 -10.71
C PHE A 88 3.59 -17.18 -12.13
N LEU A 89 2.93 -18.33 -12.38
CA LEU A 89 2.27 -18.59 -13.67
C LEU A 89 1.13 -17.60 -13.94
N ALA A 90 0.38 -17.21 -12.92
CA ALA A 90 -0.66 -16.20 -13.07
C ALA A 90 -0.07 -14.81 -13.37
N MET A 91 1.08 -14.47 -12.79
CA MET A 91 1.77 -13.22 -13.07
C MET A 91 2.35 -13.18 -14.49
N ASP A 92 2.89 -14.30 -14.99
CA ASP A 92 3.37 -14.41 -16.37
C ASP A 92 2.28 -14.12 -17.42
N GLN A 93 1.01 -14.31 -17.07
CA GLN A 93 -0.13 -14.00 -17.93
C GLN A 93 -0.60 -12.55 -17.83
N LYS A 94 -0.13 -11.80 -16.85
CA LYS A 94 -0.60 -10.45 -16.52
C LYS A 94 0.45 -9.39 -16.75
N VAL A 95 1.71 -9.73 -16.66
CA VAL A 95 2.83 -8.80 -16.75
C VAL A 95 3.73 -9.21 -17.90
N ASP A 96 3.77 -8.39 -18.94
CA ASP A 96 4.69 -8.59 -20.05
C ASP A 96 6.08 -8.06 -19.66
N LEU A 97 7.01 -8.99 -19.40
CA LEU A 97 8.41 -8.66 -19.16
C LEU A 97 9.22 -8.81 -20.44
N THR A 98 10.12 -7.87 -20.66
CA THR A 98 11.12 -7.91 -21.73
C THR A 98 12.51 -8.10 -21.16
N GLU A 99 13.50 -8.43 -21.98
CA GLU A 99 14.91 -8.57 -21.55
C GLU A 99 15.48 -7.28 -20.93
N ASP A 100 14.94 -6.12 -21.32
CA ASP A 100 15.34 -4.81 -20.79
C ASP A 100 14.50 -4.34 -19.59
N SER A 101 13.57 -5.19 -19.10
CA SER A 101 12.72 -4.82 -17.97
C SER A 101 13.54 -4.65 -16.69
N VAL A 102 13.23 -3.59 -15.94
CA VAL A 102 13.81 -3.32 -14.62
C VAL A 102 12.67 -3.20 -13.62
N TRP A 103 12.75 -3.94 -12.53
CA TRP A 103 11.74 -3.93 -11.47
C TRP A 103 12.24 -3.14 -10.26
N LEU A 104 11.45 -2.17 -9.80
CA LEU A 104 11.71 -1.46 -8.55
C LEU A 104 11.02 -2.18 -7.39
N ALA A 105 11.81 -2.78 -6.50
CA ALA A 105 11.31 -3.44 -5.29
C ALA A 105 11.30 -2.45 -4.13
N VAL A 106 10.11 -2.14 -3.65
CA VAL A 106 9.86 -1.14 -2.57
C VAL A 106 9.19 -1.76 -1.35
N THR A 107 8.71 -3.00 -1.47
CA THR A 107 7.94 -3.65 -0.41
C THR A 107 8.86 -4.29 0.63
N SER A 108 8.60 -4.06 1.91
CA SER A 108 9.29 -4.77 2.99
C SER A 108 9.19 -6.29 2.79
N ILE A 109 10.29 -6.99 3.00
CA ILE A 109 10.39 -8.46 2.92
C ILE A 109 9.39 -9.19 3.86
N SER A 110 8.80 -8.47 4.79
CA SER A 110 7.78 -9.02 5.71
C SER A 110 6.38 -9.12 5.10
N PHE A 111 6.17 -8.62 3.88
CA PHE A 111 4.91 -8.71 3.14
C PHE A 111 5.03 -9.63 1.93
N ASP A 112 3.93 -10.31 1.60
CA ASP A 112 3.86 -11.28 0.51
C ASP A 112 4.13 -10.68 -0.89
N ILE A 113 3.80 -9.40 -1.10
CA ILE A 113 4.11 -8.69 -2.34
C ILE A 113 5.63 -8.66 -2.61
N SER A 114 6.48 -8.65 -1.58
CA SER A 114 7.92 -8.71 -1.76
C SER A 114 8.39 -9.95 -2.52
N LEU A 115 7.64 -11.05 -2.46
CA LEU A 115 7.96 -12.28 -3.20
C LEU A 115 7.71 -12.13 -4.70
N LEU A 116 6.72 -11.34 -5.10
CA LEU A 116 6.55 -10.92 -6.49
C LEU A 116 7.72 -10.07 -6.93
N GLU A 117 8.07 -9.06 -6.14
CA GLU A 117 9.10 -8.10 -6.49
C GLU A 117 10.50 -8.73 -6.54
N LEU A 118 10.77 -9.73 -5.70
CA LEU A 118 12.08 -10.35 -5.58
C LEU A 118 12.15 -11.72 -6.25
N LEU A 119 11.28 -12.68 -5.87
CA LEU A 119 11.42 -14.05 -6.34
C LEU A 119 10.91 -14.25 -7.75
N TRP A 120 9.71 -13.75 -8.07
CA TRP A 120 9.14 -13.91 -9.42
C TRP A 120 10.03 -13.21 -10.46
N THR A 121 10.42 -11.97 -10.21
CA THR A 121 11.28 -11.18 -11.11
C THR A 121 12.64 -11.85 -11.33
N LEU A 122 13.30 -12.33 -10.26
CA LEU A 122 14.57 -13.08 -10.37
C LEU A 122 14.42 -14.36 -11.19
N THR A 123 13.31 -15.11 -11.02
CA THR A 123 13.07 -16.32 -11.81
C THR A 123 12.79 -16.05 -13.28
N ARG A 124 12.56 -14.78 -13.66
CA ARG A 124 12.38 -14.32 -15.05
C ARG A 124 13.60 -13.58 -15.60
N GLY A 125 14.68 -13.50 -14.81
CA GLY A 125 15.90 -12.83 -15.24
C GLY A 125 15.81 -11.31 -15.29
N VAL A 126 14.82 -10.73 -14.62
CA VAL A 126 14.60 -9.29 -14.58
C VAL A 126 15.58 -8.62 -13.63
N ALA A 127 16.17 -7.50 -14.03
CA ALA A 127 16.98 -6.68 -13.16
C ALA A 127 16.12 -6.04 -12.06
N ILE A 128 16.57 -6.10 -10.80
CA ILE A 128 15.84 -5.55 -9.66
C ILE A 128 16.63 -4.38 -9.08
N VAL A 129 15.94 -3.26 -8.87
CA VAL A 129 16.44 -2.13 -8.10
C VAL A 129 15.79 -2.17 -6.72
N LEU A 130 16.60 -2.33 -5.67
CA LEU A 130 16.13 -2.30 -4.29
C LEU A 130 16.08 -0.85 -3.81
N TYR A 131 14.93 -0.45 -3.26
CA TYR A 131 14.77 0.85 -2.63
C TYR A 131 14.98 0.72 -1.12
N ASP A 132 16.00 1.39 -0.59
CA ASP A 132 16.38 1.34 0.84
C ASP A 132 15.89 2.54 1.66
N GLY A 133 15.15 3.46 1.02
CA GLY A 133 14.63 4.67 1.67
C GLY A 133 15.63 5.82 1.77
N GLN A 134 16.90 5.63 1.46
CA GLN A 134 17.94 6.66 1.60
C GLN A 134 18.45 7.24 0.27
N ASP A 135 18.35 6.52 -0.83
CA ASP A 135 19.02 6.86 -2.09
C ASP A 135 18.40 7.98 -2.93
N LEU A 136 17.22 8.50 -2.59
CA LEU A 136 16.63 9.61 -3.35
C LEU A 136 17.38 10.95 -3.17
N GLN A 137 18.15 11.12 -2.09
CA GLN A 137 18.92 12.35 -1.88
C GLN A 137 20.24 12.35 -2.66
N THR A 138 20.91 11.22 -2.78
CA THR A 138 22.20 11.11 -3.49
C THR A 138 22.06 11.11 -5.01
N ALA A 139 20.96 10.61 -5.56
CA ALA A 139 20.73 10.61 -7.00
C ALA A 139 20.42 12.01 -7.57
N THR A 140 19.93 12.93 -6.76
CA THR A 140 19.68 14.33 -7.17
C THR A 140 20.93 15.21 -7.08
N GLU A 141 21.89 14.90 -6.21
CA GLU A 141 23.11 15.70 -6.05
C GLU A 141 24.24 15.31 -7.05
N SER A 142 24.25 14.07 -7.55
CA SER A 142 25.30 13.60 -8.49
C SER A 142 25.04 13.94 -9.97
N LYS A 143 23.89 14.50 -10.33
CA LYS A 143 23.52 14.85 -11.72
C LYS A 143 23.67 16.33 -12.08
N ALA A 144 24.29 17.15 -11.22
CA ALA A 144 24.53 18.56 -11.52
C ALA A 144 25.70 18.83 -12.50
N ASP A 145 26.45 17.79 -12.89
CA ASP A 145 27.62 17.99 -13.76
C ASP A 145 27.83 16.85 -14.77
N GLN A 146 26.86 16.67 -15.72
CA GLN A 146 27.16 16.11 -17.04
C GLN A 146 25.98 16.39 -17.99
N SER A 147 26.25 17.22 -18.97
CA SER A 147 25.43 17.50 -20.14
C SER A 147 25.29 16.25 -21.04
N SER A 148 24.32 15.41 -20.76
CA SER A 148 23.73 14.49 -21.72
C SER A 148 22.28 14.24 -21.27
N GLU A 149 21.33 14.70 -22.07
CA GLU A 149 19.91 14.43 -21.89
C GLU A 149 19.68 12.94 -21.74
N PRO A 150 18.92 12.50 -20.71
CA PRO A 150 18.45 11.13 -20.69
C PRO A 150 17.44 11.01 -21.82
N GLN A 151 17.79 10.28 -22.86
CA GLN A 151 16.81 9.84 -23.87
C GLN A 151 15.71 9.06 -23.14
N ALA A 152 14.51 9.63 -23.16
CA ALA A 152 13.30 8.96 -22.71
C ALA A 152 13.11 7.71 -23.57
N ILE A 153 13.35 6.55 -22.98
CA ILE A 153 12.94 5.27 -23.55
C ILE A 153 11.49 5.05 -23.17
N LEU A 154 10.58 5.69 -23.87
CA LEU A 154 9.16 5.30 -23.98
C LEU A 154 8.53 6.03 -25.17
N THR A 155 8.93 5.65 -26.38
CA THR A 155 8.11 5.89 -27.57
C THR A 155 7.67 4.54 -28.15
N ALA A 156 6.73 3.89 -27.48
CA ALA A 156 5.88 2.92 -28.13
C ALA A 156 4.46 3.48 -28.13
N THR A 157 4.02 3.93 -29.29
CA THR A 157 2.61 4.25 -29.54
C THR A 157 1.80 2.96 -29.38
N PRO A 158 0.85 2.85 -28.43
CA PRO A 158 0.10 1.62 -28.25
C PRO A 158 -0.87 1.42 -29.41
N LYS A 159 -0.81 0.26 -30.06
CA LYS A 159 -1.93 -0.25 -30.85
C LYS A 159 -3.13 -0.51 -29.94
N ALA A 160 -4.29 0.04 -30.30
CA ALA A 160 -5.55 -0.21 -29.60
C ALA A 160 -5.88 -1.71 -29.63
N SER A 161 -5.98 -2.31 -28.44
CA SER A 161 -6.66 -3.55 -28.00
C SER A 161 -5.83 -4.50 -27.10
N GLU A 162 -4.84 -4.01 -26.35
CA GLU A 162 -4.17 -4.85 -25.35
C GLU A 162 -4.51 -4.32 -23.96
N SER A 163 -4.84 -5.22 -23.03
CA SER A 163 -5.14 -4.92 -21.64
C SER A 163 -3.92 -4.28 -20.98
N ARG A 164 -3.89 -2.94 -20.97
CA ARG A 164 -2.81 -2.17 -20.37
C ARG A 164 -2.87 -2.35 -18.85
N LEU A 165 -1.76 -2.77 -18.25
CA LEU A 165 -1.61 -2.74 -16.81
C LEU A 165 -1.47 -1.29 -16.36
N ASP A 166 -2.29 -0.92 -15.36
CA ASP A 166 -2.20 0.37 -14.72
C ASP A 166 -1.45 0.23 -13.38
N PHE A 167 -0.38 0.99 -13.21
CA PHE A 167 0.37 1.04 -11.98
C PHE A 167 -0.12 2.20 -11.11
N GLY A 168 -0.41 1.92 -9.84
CA GLY A 168 -0.76 2.94 -8.86
C GLY A 168 0.23 2.95 -7.69
N LEU A 169 0.34 4.08 -7.02
CA LEU A 169 1.09 4.23 -5.78
C LEU A 169 0.13 4.06 -4.61
N PHE A 170 0.46 3.18 -3.68
CA PHE A 170 -0.31 2.97 -2.46
C PHE A 170 0.56 3.22 -1.24
N PHE A 171 0.12 4.12 -0.35
CA PHE A 171 0.92 4.54 0.80
C PHE A 171 0.46 3.83 2.07
N TRP A 172 1.39 3.12 2.69
CA TRP A 172 1.28 2.58 4.03
C TRP A 172 2.51 3.04 4.80
N ASN A 173 2.30 3.69 5.92
CA ASN A 173 3.42 4.14 6.76
C ASN A 173 3.25 3.60 8.18
N ILE A 174 4.38 3.36 8.83
CA ILE A 174 4.45 3.12 10.27
C ILE A 174 5.00 4.41 10.87
N SER A 175 4.23 5.00 11.78
CA SER A 175 4.64 6.18 12.55
C SER A 175 4.46 5.86 14.02
N ASN A 176 5.41 6.25 14.84
CA ASN A 176 5.33 6.02 16.28
C ASN A 176 5.44 7.35 17.05
N GLU A 177 5.13 7.34 18.33
CA GLU A 177 5.13 8.52 19.18
C GLU A 177 6.50 9.21 19.32
N HIS A 178 7.58 8.52 18.94
CA HIS A 178 8.94 9.05 18.96
C HIS A 178 9.34 9.74 17.66
N ASP A 179 8.54 9.65 16.60
CA ASP A 179 8.81 10.32 15.33
C ASP A 179 8.71 11.83 15.51
N GLN A 180 9.74 12.54 15.04
CA GLN A 180 9.75 13.99 15.13
C GLN A 180 8.68 14.60 14.21
N PRO A 181 7.80 15.48 14.71
CA PRO A 181 6.86 16.18 13.86
C PRO A 181 7.58 17.05 12.82
N GLY A 182 7.01 17.12 11.62
CA GLY A 182 7.57 18.00 10.60
C GLY A 182 7.15 17.65 9.18
N PRO A 183 7.52 18.47 8.20
CA PRO A 183 7.12 18.28 6.81
C PRO A 183 7.68 17.00 6.18
N HIS A 184 8.80 16.49 6.70
CA HIS A 184 9.44 15.26 6.20
C HIS A 184 8.52 14.03 6.30
N GLN A 185 7.57 13.99 7.24
CA GLN A 185 6.63 12.88 7.40
C GLN A 185 5.76 12.64 6.15
N TYR A 186 5.43 13.71 5.42
CA TYR A 186 4.62 13.63 4.19
C TYR A 186 5.44 13.84 2.91
N GLU A 187 6.74 14.04 3.02
CA GLU A 187 7.61 14.33 1.88
C GLU A 187 7.62 13.19 0.87
N LEU A 188 7.70 11.94 1.34
CA LEU A 188 7.64 10.76 0.48
C LEU A 188 6.32 10.71 -0.31
N LEU A 189 5.17 10.92 0.36
CA LEU A 189 3.86 10.96 -0.31
C LEU A 189 3.85 11.99 -1.44
N LEU A 190 4.27 13.22 -1.14
CA LEU A 190 4.18 14.33 -2.09
C LEU A 190 5.17 14.19 -3.25
N LYS A 191 6.42 13.83 -2.98
CA LYS A 191 7.44 13.59 -4.03
C LYS A 191 7.10 12.39 -4.91
N ALA A 192 6.66 11.28 -4.32
CA ALA A 192 6.27 10.11 -5.09
C ALA A 192 5.01 10.35 -5.93
N ALA A 193 4.06 11.16 -5.42
CA ALA A 193 2.90 11.57 -6.21
C ALA A 193 3.30 12.43 -7.42
N GLU A 194 4.19 13.40 -7.23
CA GLU A 194 4.74 14.24 -8.32
C GLU A 194 5.52 13.39 -9.34
N PHE A 195 6.33 12.44 -8.85
CA PHE A 195 7.04 11.50 -9.71
C PHE A 195 6.08 10.62 -10.52
N GLY A 196 5.07 10.04 -9.86
CA GLY A 196 4.07 9.21 -10.51
C GLY A 196 3.26 9.97 -11.57
N ASP A 197 2.91 11.23 -11.28
CA ASP A 197 2.21 12.13 -12.21
C ASP A 197 3.01 12.39 -13.49
N GLN A 198 4.33 12.51 -13.37
CA GLN A 198 5.26 12.76 -14.48
C GLN A 198 5.61 11.49 -15.26
N ASN A 199 5.54 10.31 -14.63
CA ASN A 199 6.00 9.04 -15.18
C ASN A 199 4.87 8.07 -15.54
N GLY A 200 3.62 8.55 -15.66
CA GLY A 200 2.51 7.77 -16.22
C GLY A 200 1.89 6.76 -15.26
N PHE A 201 2.10 6.90 -13.95
CA PHE A 201 1.32 6.13 -12.99
C PHE A 201 -0.15 6.54 -13.04
N SER A 202 -1.05 5.58 -12.87
CA SER A 202 -2.48 5.81 -13.02
C SER A 202 -3.10 6.48 -11.79
N SER A 203 -2.60 6.19 -10.59
CA SER A 203 -3.25 6.66 -9.36
C SER A 203 -2.34 6.69 -8.14
N VAL A 204 -2.65 7.59 -7.21
CA VAL A 204 -2.13 7.63 -5.83
C VAL A 204 -3.27 7.29 -4.88
N TRP A 205 -3.03 6.36 -3.96
CA TRP A 205 -3.99 5.91 -2.96
C TRP A 205 -3.50 6.24 -1.56
N THR A 206 -4.29 6.95 -0.78
CA THR A 206 -4.01 7.26 0.63
C THR A 206 -5.02 6.57 1.53
N PRO A 207 -4.59 5.83 2.57
CA PRO A 207 -5.47 5.10 3.46
C PRO A 207 -6.13 6.00 4.50
N GLU A 208 -7.01 5.41 5.31
CA GLU A 208 -7.53 5.98 6.54
C GLU A 208 -7.22 5.06 7.71
N ARG A 209 -6.49 5.58 8.70
CA ARG A 209 -6.11 4.86 9.92
C ARG A 209 -6.08 5.82 11.10
N HIS A 210 -6.51 5.32 12.27
CA HIS A 210 -6.57 6.11 13.50
C HIS A 210 -5.82 5.41 14.63
N PHE A 211 -5.29 6.18 15.57
CA PHE A 211 -4.79 5.79 16.89
C PHE A 211 -3.73 4.69 16.95
N GLY A 212 -3.15 4.28 15.86
CA GLY A 212 -2.14 3.24 15.82
C GLY A 212 -0.92 3.64 15.01
N ASP A 213 0.21 3.00 15.27
CA ASP A 213 1.47 3.27 14.56
C ASP A 213 1.36 2.94 13.06
N PHE A 214 0.64 1.88 12.75
CA PHE A 214 0.40 1.46 11.37
C PHE A 214 -0.60 2.38 10.67
N GLY A 215 -0.11 3.16 9.73
CA GLY A 215 -0.90 4.12 8.97
C GLY A 215 -1.22 5.42 9.72
N GLY A 216 -0.62 5.66 10.89
CA GLY A 216 -0.91 6.79 11.76
C GLY A 216 -0.72 8.17 11.14
N LEU A 217 0.04 8.29 10.04
CA LEU A 217 0.17 9.53 9.27
C LEU A 217 -1.06 9.85 8.41
N TYR A 218 -2.02 8.93 8.28
CA TYR A 218 -3.16 9.06 7.37
C TYR A 218 -4.51 8.99 8.09
N PRO A 219 -4.78 9.87 9.08
CA PRO A 219 -6.06 9.83 9.80
C PRO A 219 -7.23 10.36 8.96
N ASN A 220 -6.95 11.06 7.86
CA ASN A 220 -7.97 11.59 6.97
C ASN A 220 -7.50 11.56 5.50
N PRO A 221 -8.03 10.63 4.68
CA PRO A 221 -7.65 10.50 3.29
C PRO A 221 -8.03 11.71 2.44
N ALA A 222 -9.04 12.50 2.80
CA ALA A 222 -9.41 13.70 2.08
C ALA A 222 -8.32 14.79 2.19
N ILE A 223 -7.74 14.97 3.38
CA ILE A 223 -6.70 15.99 3.59
C ILE A 223 -5.43 15.65 2.80
N THR A 224 -4.96 14.41 2.88
CA THR A 224 -3.78 13.97 2.13
C THR A 224 -4.01 13.99 0.62
N SER A 225 -5.21 13.59 0.19
CA SER A 225 -5.62 13.67 -1.22
C SER A 225 -5.70 15.10 -1.74
N ALA A 226 -6.15 16.07 -0.94
CA ALA A 226 -6.14 17.48 -1.32
C ALA A 226 -4.72 18.00 -1.56
N ALA A 227 -3.76 17.61 -0.70
CA ALA A 227 -2.35 17.98 -0.88
C ALA A 227 -1.76 17.36 -2.16
N VAL A 228 -2.03 16.10 -2.44
CA VAL A 228 -1.62 15.42 -3.68
C VAL A 228 -2.27 16.08 -4.91
N ALA A 229 -3.58 16.35 -4.86
CA ALA A 229 -4.31 16.98 -5.95
C ALA A 229 -3.74 18.36 -6.35
N ALA A 230 -3.32 19.14 -5.36
CA ALA A 230 -2.73 20.47 -5.57
C ALA A 230 -1.32 20.41 -6.20
N ARG A 231 -0.61 19.28 -6.06
CA ARG A 231 0.77 19.07 -6.55
C ARG A 231 0.84 18.35 -7.90
N THR A 232 -0.25 17.72 -8.33
CA THR A 232 -0.30 16.84 -9.50
C THR A 232 -1.29 17.32 -10.55
N LYS A 233 -1.16 16.86 -11.80
CA LYS A 233 -2.00 17.30 -12.94
C LYS A 233 -2.74 16.15 -13.63
N ASN A 234 -2.15 14.95 -13.68
CA ASN A 234 -2.62 13.83 -14.49
C ASN A 234 -3.07 12.62 -13.66
N ILE A 235 -2.31 12.27 -12.63
CA ILE A 235 -2.52 11.07 -11.81
C ILE A 235 -3.84 11.15 -11.04
N HIS A 236 -4.59 10.05 -10.99
CA HIS A 236 -5.81 9.99 -10.19
C HIS A 236 -5.50 9.97 -8.69
N VAL A 237 -6.33 10.66 -7.91
CA VAL A 237 -6.19 10.82 -6.47
C VAL A 237 -7.31 10.05 -5.77
N ARG A 238 -6.94 9.06 -4.96
CA ARG A 238 -7.90 8.09 -4.46
C ARG A 238 -7.75 7.84 -2.96
N ALA A 239 -8.90 7.67 -2.28
CA ALA A 239 -8.88 7.08 -0.94
C ALA A 239 -8.70 5.56 -1.04
N GLY A 240 -7.76 5.02 -0.33
CA GLY A 240 -7.52 3.60 -0.29
C GLY A 240 -7.35 3.04 1.12
N SER A 241 -8.40 3.10 1.96
CA SER A 241 -9.81 3.41 1.78
C SER A 241 -10.26 4.67 2.51
N CYS A 242 -11.51 5.09 2.27
CA CYS A 242 -12.27 5.94 3.18
C CYS A 242 -13.23 5.06 3.98
N VAL A 243 -13.18 5.15 5.31
CA VAL A 243 -14.02 4.33 6.21
C VAL A 243 -15.36 5.03 6.40
N PHE A 244 -16.29 4.81 5.49
CA PHE A 244 -17.57 5.51 5.42
C PHE A 244 -18.37 5.56 6.72
N PRO A 245 -18.40 4.50 7.56
CA PRO A 245 -19.11 4.54 8.84
C PRO A 245 -18.51 5.49 9.89
N LEU A 246 -17.29 5.96 9.71
CA LEU A 246 -16.66 6.95 10.60
C LEU A 246 -16.99 8.39 10.21
N HIS A 247 -17.65 8.61 9.07
CA HIS A 247 -17.93 9.93 8.53
C HIS A 247 -19.41 10.18 8.31
N HIS A 248 -19.81 11.43 8.45
CA HIS A 248 -21.12 11.88 7.98
C HIS A 248 -21.12 11.97 6.44
N PRO A 249 -22.10 11.40 5.72
CA PRO A 249 -22.10 11.33 4.25
C PRO A 249 -22.09 12.71 3.56
N VAL A 250 -22.65 13.74 4.19
CA VAL A 250 -22.58 15.12 3.69
C VAL A 250 -21.12 15.60 3.67
N ARG A 251 -20.34 15.33 4.74
CA ARG A 251 -18.92 15.71 4.79
C ARG A 251 -18.10 14.99 3.73
N ILE A 252 -18.34 13.71 3.53
CA ILE A 252 -17.68 12.98 2.41
C ILE A 252 -17.97 13.67 1.08
N ALA A 253 -19.24 13.99 0.81
CA ALA A 253 -19.62 14.60 -0.47
C ALA A 253 -18.99 16.00 -0.66
N GLU A 254 -18.97 16.84 0.40
CA GLU A 254 -18.39 18.18 0.36
C GLU A 254 -16.87 18.14 0.21
N ASP A 255 -16.18 17.41 1.07
CA ASP A 255 -14.71 17.35 1.09
C ASP A 255 -14.17 16.83 -0.24
N TRP A 256 -14.77 15.75 -0.76
CA TRP A 256 -14.33 15.17 -2.03
C TRP A 256 -14.77 15.98 -3.25
N ALA A 257 -15.86 16.73 -3.19
CA ALA A 257 -16.21 17.68 -4.24
C ALA A 257 -15.20 18.85 -4.33
N ILE A 258 -14.66 19.31 -3.19
CA ILE A 258 -13.57 20.29 -3.17
C ILE A 258 -12.32 19.70 -3.84
N ILE A 259 -11.93 18.49 -3.49
CA ILE A 259 -10.75 17.83 -4.05
C ILE A 259 -10.95 17.56 -5.55
N ASP A 260 -12.15 17.20 -5.97
CA ASP A 260 -12.50 17.00 -7.37
C ASP A 260 -12.30 18.28 -8.20
N ASN A 261 -12.71 19.43 -7.65
CA ASN A 261 -12.46 20.73 -8.28
C ASN A 261 -10.96 21.07 -8.33
N ILE A 262 -10.21 20.88 -7.22
CA ILE A 262 -8.76 21.13 -7.18
C ILE A 262 -8.04 20.24 -8.21
N SER A 263 -8.43 18.99 -8.30
CA SER A 263 -7.81 18.01 -9.18
C SER A 263 -8.29 18.07 -10.64
N ASN A 264 -9.32 18.87 -10.93
CA ASN A 264 -10.01 18.87 -12.24
C ASN A 264 -10.56 17.48 -12.63
N GLY A 265 -11.31 16.86 -11.71
CA GLY A 265 -12.05 15.63 -11.99
C GLY A 265 -11.22 14.34 -11.91
N ARG A 266 -10.26 14.22 -10.96
CA ARG A 266 -9.37 13.06 -10.86
C ARG A 266 -9.57 12.22 -9.59
N VAL A 267 -10.64 12.46 -8.82
CA VAL A 267 -10.85 11.75 -7.55
C VAL A 267 -11.56 10.42 -7.68
N GLY A 268 -11.41 9.56 -6.67
CA GLY A 268 -12.17 8.33 -6.51
C GLY A 268 -12.03 7.75 -5.10
N LEU A 269 -12.98 6.92 -4.68
CA LEU A 269 -13.06 6.40 -3.32
C LEU A 269 -13.13 4.88 -3.28
N ALA A 270 -12.22 4.24 -2.54
CA ALA A 270 -12.48 2.91 -2.02
C ALA A 270 -13.21 3.05 -0.68
N ALA A 271 -14.50 2.71 -0.68
CA ALA A 271 -15.36 2.79 0.48
C ALA A 271 -15.26 1.52 1.32
N ALA A 272 -14.86 1.64 2.60
CA ALA A 272 -14.66 0.53 3.51
C ALA A 272 -15.64 0.56 4.70
N PRO A 273 -16.00 -0.62 5.26
CA PRO A 273 -16.82 -0.70 6.46
C PRO A 273 -16.02 -0.41 7.75
N GLY A 274 -14.67 -0.40 7.68
CA GLY A 274 -13.81 -0.39 8.85
C GLY A 274 -13.58 -1.80 9.42
N TRP A 275 -12.40 -2.05 9.95
CA TRP A 275 -12.00 -3.36 10.51
C TRP A 275 -11.41 -3.26 11.92
N MET A 276 -10.93 -2.07 12.33
CA MET A 276 -10.39 -1.82 13.67
C MET A 276 -11.48 -1.29 14.59
N PRO A 277 -11.81 -2.00 15.68
CA PRO A 277 -12.84 -1.54 16.63
C PRO A 277 -12.52 -0.19 17.26
N ASP A 278 -11.24 0.08 17.53
CA ASP A 278 -10.80 1.30 18.21
C ASP A 278 -11.00 2.56 17.33
N ASP A 279 -10.96 2.43 16.01
CA ASP A 279 -11.25 3.54 15.10
C ASP A 279 -12.70 4.05 15.30
N PHE A 280 -13.61 3.18 15.74
CA PHE A 280 -15.02 3.53 15.99
C PHE A 280 -15.25 4.39 17.25
N VAL A 281 -14.21 4.76 17.99
CA VAL A 281 -14.37 5.81 19.01
C VAL A 281 -14.88 7.13 18.39
N ILE A 282 -14.65 7.33 17.10
CA ILE A 282 -15.15 8.49 16.34
C ILE A 282 -16.68 8.44 16.15
N MET A 283 -17.24 7.24 15.87
CA MET A 283 -18.66 7.00 15.63
C MET A 283 -19.08 5.64 16.23
N PRO A 284 -19.14 5.53 17.56
CA PRO A 284 -19.35 4.24 18.25
C PRO A 284 -20.65 3.53 17.87
N GLU A 285 -21.70 4.31 17.58
CA GLU A 285 -23.01 3.82 17.19
C GLU A 285 -23.02 3.03 15.88
N ASN A 286 -22.05 3.30 15.00
CA ASN A 286 -21.98 2.67 13.69
C ASN A 286 -21.24 1.33 13.69
N HIS A 287 -20.47 0.99 14.75
CA HIS A 287 -19.62 -0.19 14.77
C HIS A 287 -20.38 -1.50 14.48
N LYS A 288 -21.49 -1.74 15.20
CA LYS A 288 -22.25 -2.99 15.08
C LYS A 288 -22.89 -3.18 13.71
N ASN A 289 -23.18 -2.08 13.01
CA ASN A 289 -23.91 -2.06 11.74
C ASN A 289 -23.07 -1.48 10.59
N ALA A 290 -21.74 -1.50 10.70
CA ALA A 290 -20.81 -0.80 9.81
C ALA A 290 -21.06 -1.12 8.33
N LYS A 291 -21.29 -2.38 7.97
CA LYS A 291 -21.59 -2.79 6.56
C LYS A 291 -22.89 -2.16 6.04
N THR A 292 -23.95 -2.11 6.87
CA THR A 292 -25.22 -1.50 6.51
C THR A 292 -25.09 0.02 6.37
N VAL A 293 -24.38 0.65 7.31
CA VAL A 293 -24.10 2.10 7.29
C VAL A 293 -23.27 2.46 6.06
N LEU A 294 -22.24 1.66 5.72
CA LEU A 294 -21.46 1.84 4.51
C LEU A 294 -22.35 1.91 3.27
N LEU A 295 -23.18 0.89 3.03
CA LEU A 295 -24.00 0.84 1.83
C LEU A 295 -25.01 1.99 1.77
N LYS A 296 -25.65 2.32 2.90
CA LYS A 296 -26.55 3.47 3.02
C LYS A 296 -25.82 4.78 2.69
N ASN A 297 -24.64 4.99 3.27
CA ASN A 297 -23.88 6.23 3.08
C ASN A 297 -23.34 6.36 1.65
N VAL A 298 -22.97 5.26 0.99
CA VAL A 298 -22.56 5.26 -0.43
C VAL A 298 -23.70 5.80 -1.31
N GLU A 299 -24.94 5.33 -1.10
CA GLU A 299 -26.08 5.80 -1.88
C GLU A 299 -26.41 7.28 -1.60
N ILE A 300 -26.26 7.74 -0.37
CA ILE A 300 -26.44 9.15 0.00
C ILE A 300 -25.38 10.01 -0.69
N VAL A 301 -24.10 9.61 -0.61
CA VAL A 301 -22.98 10.35 -1.24
C VAL A 301 -23.18 10.44 -2.74
N LYS A 302 -23.57 9.34 -3.41
CA LYS A 302 -23.86 9.35 -4.86
C LYS A 302 -24.97 10.34 -5.24
N LYS A 303 -26.05 10.40 -4.45
CA LYS A 303 -27.14 11.37 -4.68
C LYS A 303 -26.65 12.81 -4.51
N LEU A 304 -25.98 13.11 -3.39
CA LEU A 304 -25.44 14.44 -3.12
C LEU A 304 -24.43 14.86 -4.21
N TRP A 305 -23.58 13.94 -4.66
CA TRP A 305 -22.63 14.17 -5.75
C TRP A 305 -23.30 14.62 -7.05
N ARG A 306 -24.40 13.93 -7.44
CA ARG A 306 -25.20 14.31 -8.62
C ARG A 306 -25.97 15.61 -8.44
N GLY A 307 -26.16 16.09 -7.19
CA GLY A 307 -26.94 17.26 -6.84
C GLY A 307 -28.42 16.96 -6.53
N ASP A 308 -28.74 15.68 -6.39
CA ASP A 308 -30.06 15.27 -5.96
C ASP A 308 -30.27 15.69 -4.50
N PRO A 309 -31.48 16.16 -4.11
CA PRO A 309 -31.77 16.46 -2.73
C PRO A 309 -31.85 15.15 -1.92
N VAL A 310 -31.32 15.21 -0.70
CA VAL A 310 -31.42 14.12 0.28
C VAL A 310 -32.09 14.65 1.53
N GLN A 311 -33.16 14.01 1.95
CA GLN A 311 -33.84 14.37 3.20
C GLN A 311 -33.03 13.90 4.40
N MET A 312 -32.76 14.80 5.32
CA MET A 312 -32.02 14.55 6.56
C MET A 312 -32.71 15.23 7.75
N ASP A 313 -32.63 14.59 8.90
CA ASP A 313 -33.14 15.16 10.16
C ASP A 313 -32.27 16.35 10.57
N GLY A 314 -32.89 17.50 10.76
CA GLY A 314 -32.29 18.70 11.30
C GLY A 314 -32.92 19.11 12.61
N PRO A 315 -32.35 20.07 13.35
CA PRO A 315 -32.85 20.48 14.66
C PRO A 315 -34.29 21.04 14.64
N ASN A 316 -34.73 21.54 13.49
CA ASN A 316 -36.08 22.11 13.30
C ASN A 316 -36.97 21.26 12.38
N GLY A 317 -36.67 19.97 12.19
CA GLY A 317 -37.38 19.05 11.30
C GLY A 317 -36.56 18.61 10.09
N VAL A 318 -37.17 17.90 9.18
CA VAL A 318 -36.53 17.33 7.99
C VAL A 318 -36.12 18.44 7.02
N VAL A 319 -34.91 18.35 6.50
CA VAL A 319 -34.32 19.33 5.56
C VAL A 319 -33.91 18.61 4.27
N ASP A 320 -34.22 19.19 3.13
CA ASP A 320 -33.68 18.76 1.83
C ASP A 320 -32.26 19.31 1.65
N VAL A 321 -31.28 18.42 1.84
CA VAL A 321 -29.85 18.77 1.76
C VAL A 321 -29.34 18.62 0.33
N ARG A 322 -28.59 19.64 -0.13
CA ARG A 322 -27.78 19.61 -1.35
C ARG A 322 -26.41 20.17 -1.01
N THR A 323 -25.36 19.58 -1.55
CA THR A 323 -23.99 19.96 -1.23
C THR A 323 -23.39 20.91 -2.27
N LEU A 324 -22.51 21.79 -1.81
CA LEU A 324 -21.65 22.68 -2.60
C LEU A 324 -20.20 22.55 -2.08
N PRO A 325 -19.15 22.75 -2.93
CA PRO A 325 -19.27 23.03 -4.37
C PRO A 325 -19.81 21.84 -5.17
N ARG A 326 -20.26 22.09 -6.40
CA ARG A 326 -20.58 21.00 -7.31
C ARG A 326 -19.28 20.38 -7.83
N PRO A 327 -19.19 19.04 -7.90
CA PRO A 327 -18.01 18.36 -8.45
C PRO A 327 -17.89 18.57 -9.97
N VAL A 328 -16.68 18.40 -10.51
CA VAL A 328 -16.39 18.38 -11.95
C VAL A 328 -16.89 17.09 -12.58
N GLN A 329 -16.66 15.96 -11.92
CA GLN A 329 -17.13 14.66 -12.38
C GLN A 329 -18.64 14.53 -12.19
N LYS A 330 -19.34 13.99 -13.19
CA LYS A 330 -20.78 13.73 -13.09
C LYS A 330 -21.13 12.63 -12.10
N GLU A 331 -20.28 11.60 -12.04
CA GLU A 331 -20.38 10.45 -11.12
C GLU A 331 -19.07 10.32 -10.36
N LEU A 332 -19.17 10.00 -9.08
CA LEU A 332 -18.01 9.69 -8.24
C LEU A 332 -17.61 8.22 -8.44
N PRO A 333 -16.41 7.90 -8.91
CA PRO A 333 -15.91 6.53 -8.93
C PRO A 333 -15.80 5.98 -7.50
N ILE A 334 -16.55 4.91 -7.21
CA ILE A 334 -16.54 4.26 -5.89
C ILE A 334 -16.30 2.77 -6.05
N TRP A 335 -15.33 2.25 -5.32
CA TRP A 335 -15.06 0.82 -5.13
C TRP A 335 -15.47 0.42 -3.71
N ILE A 336 -16.07 -0.75 -3.55
CA ILE A 336 -16.37 -1.28 -2.22
C ILE A 336 -15.21 -2.18 -1.79
N THR A 337 -14.58 -1.83 -0.66
CA THR A 337 -13.55 -2.68 -0.06
C THR A 337 -14.24 -3.79 0.73
N THR A 338 -13.99 -5.04 0.35
CA THR A 338 -14.51 -6.21 1.05
C THR A 338 -13.33 -6.99 1.62
N GLY A 339 -13.31 -7.17 2.95
CA GLY A 339 -12.52 -8.22 3.59
C GLY A 339 -13.35 -9.51 3.54
N GLY A 340 -12.78 -10.55 2.94
CA GLY A 340 -13.51 -11.79 2.71
C GLY A 340 -14.21 -12.33 3.96
N ASN A 341 -15.42 -12.62 3.81
CA ASN A 341 -16.30 -13.76 4.15
C ASN A 341 -17.64 -13.48 3.51
#